data_91664222eddb754a05bef6991386dbad
#
_entry.id   91664222eddb754a05bef6991386dbad
#
_cell.length_a   1.000
_cell.length_b   1.000
_cell.length_c   1.000
_cell.angle_alpha   90.00
_cell.angle_beta   90.00
_cell.angle_gamma   90.00
#
_symmetry.space_group_name_H-M   'P 1'
#
loop_
_entity.id
_entity.type
_entity.pdbx_description
1 polymer ?
#
loop_
_entity_poly.entity_id
_entity_poly.type
_entity_poly.pdbx_seq_one_letter_code
_entity_poly.pdbx_strand_id
1 'polypeptide(L)'
;MSVRKYVAIKDNTITNAYESDLVTRGTGSNMGLADSLEVFSIYAQANTSSNEQTRILVQFPVSSSDTGTTILEDRTNNKIPASGSVSFYLRLYNVVHDQTLPRDFTLLVSPVSQSWEEGYGLDMENYSDLTYGGTGSNWMSASSTSGWENVDGYKLEGGSFLSSSQAGSPGTLYDAFNYKKTFVKGTEDLEIEITDLVEQWIYGTAGTNPSSNPGFENYGIGLMLTASQESGSRSYYTKKFSARSSEYYFKRPAIEARWDNSKKDHRGNFYISSSNVSGEDNLNTLYLYNYVRGQPKNIDGVGTGSIFVTVYTSASGGDQLTTTTEQPVSGGHVDTGIYSASFALYTTASQGNLAYDRWFSGNVDPALATPYHTGSFTPKTFDSDHVFLIPRYVTTVTNLQDEYYNDDITRLRLFTRLKDWSPTIYTVASREIENSFIEDAYYKVYREFDEVDVITYGTGSDKHTRLSYDTSGSYFDLDMRLLEPRYSYAIKFLYYINGAYEEQPEIFKFRVKE
;
A
#
# COMPACT_ATOMS: atom_id res chain seq x y z
N MET A 1 2.37 -2.36 10.83
CA MET A 1 2.74 -1.50 9.69
C MET A 1 2.17 -2.11 8.43
N SER A 2 1.57 -1.31 7.56
CA SER A 2 0.75 -1.78 6.42
C SER A 2 1.20 -1.18 5.07
N VAL A 3 2.37 -0.52 5.06
CA VAL A 3 3.00 0.05 3.85
C VAL A 3 4.50 -0.23 3.87
N ARG A 4 5.04 -0.66 2.73
CA ARG A 4 6.49 -0.71 2.46
C ARG A 4 6.78 -0.11 1.10
N LYS A 5 7.91 0.57 1.00
CA LYS A 5 8.32 1.29 -0.20
C LYS A 5 9.62 0.73 -0.74
N TYR A 6 9.64 0.44 -2.04
CA TYR A 6 10.78 -0.10 -2.78
C TYR A 6 11.13 0.87 -3.90
N VAL A 7 12.23 1.61 -3.71
CA VAL A 7 12.69 2.62 -4.66
C VAL A 7 13.33 1.95 -5.87
N ALA A 8 13.20 2.57 -7.04
CA ALA A 8 13.82 2.10 -8.28
C ALA A 8 15.33 1.90 -8.14
N ILE A 9 15.87 0.85 -8.78
CA ILE A 9 17.29 0.51 -8.82
C ILE A 9 17.97 0.96 -10.11
N LYS A 10 17.17 1.13 -11.20
CA LYS A 10 17.60 1.68 -12.47
C LYS A 10 16.49 2.50 -13.08
N ASP A 11 16.83 3.57 -13.77
CA ASP A 11 15.92 4.28 -14.65
C ASP A 11 16.65 4.92 -15.83
N ASN A 12 15.93 5.23 -16.89
CA ASN A 12 16.44 5.90 -18.06
C ASN A 12 15.29 6.49 -18.88
N THR A 13 15.59 7.52 -19.65
CA THR A 13 14.75 8.02 -20.74
C THR A 13 15.42 7.72 -22.08
N ILE A 14 14.71 7.06 -22.98
CA ILE A 14 15.17 6.76 -24.35
C ILE A 14 14.39 7.60 -25.36
N THR A 15 15.07 8.11 -26.40
CA THR A 15 14.47 9.09 -27.30
C THR A 15 14.90 8.92 -28.76
N ASN A 16 14.02 9.32 -29.68
CA ASN A 16 14.36 9.55 -31.10
C ASN A 16 14.25 11.03 -31.51
N ALA A 17 14.19 11.94 -30.53
CA ALA A 17 14.12 13.37 -30.81
C ALA A 17 15.30 13.88 -31.59
N TYR A 18 15.15 15.03 -32.25
CA TYR A 18 16.27 15.71 -32.91
C TYR A 18 17.10 16.46 -31.86
N GLU A 19 18.38 16.53 -32.10
CA GLU A 19 19.30 17.45 -31.41
C GLU A 19 18.97 18.91 -31.76
N SER A 20 19.65 19.86 -31.14
CA SER A 20 19.42 21.30 -31.35
C SER A 20 19.62 21.75 -32.80
N ASP A 21 20.34 20.99 -33.60
CA ASP A 21 20.56 21.24 -35.04
C ASP A 21 19.31 20.92 -35.89
N LEU A 22 18.29 20.24 -35.33
CA LEU A 22 17.08 19.75 -35.98
C LEU A 22 17.35 18.88 -37.24
N VAL A 23 18.55 18.29 -37.35
CA VAL A 23 18.97 17.41 -38.41
C VAL A 23 19.40 16.05 -37.87
N THR A 24 20.20 16.05 -36.82
CA THR A 24 20.70 14.85 -36.15
C THR A 24 19.68 14.28 -35.18
N ARG A 25 19.41 12.98 -35.28
CA ARG A 25 18.55 12.28 -34.29
C ARG A 25 19.39 11.84 -33.10
N GLY A 26 18.93 12.16 -31.89
CA GLY A 26 19.57 11.74 -30.63
C GLY A 26 19.25 10.28 -30.24
N THR A 27 19.07 9.39 -31.22
CA THR A 27 18.70 7.99 -30.98
C THR A 27 19.73 7.17 -30.21
N GLY A 28 20.98 7.63 -30.17
CA GLY A 28 22.07 7.04 -29.39
C GLY A 28 22.23 7.64 -27.99
N SER A 29 21.46 8.63 -27.63
CA SER A 29 21.58 9.33 -26.35
C SER A 29 20.99 8.51 -25.18
N ASN A 30 21.60 8.69 -24.02
CA ASN A 30 21.19 8.05 -22.75
C ASN A 30 21.00 9.11 -21.66
N MET A 31 20.07 8.90 -20.78
CA MET A 31 19.72 9.84 -19.69
C MET A 31 19.64 9.15 -18.33
N GLY A 32 20.46 8.11 -18.11
CA GLY A 32 20.44 7.30 -16.89
C GLY A 32 20.87 8.01 -15.61
N LEU A 33 21.57 9.16 -15.73
CA LEU A 33 21.91 10.02 -14.58
C LEU A 33 21.06 11.29 -14.49
N ALA A 34 20.11 11.49 -15.42
CA ALA A 34 19.20 12.63 -15.33
C ALA A 34 18.37 12.59 -14.04
N ASP A 35 18.07 13.74 -13.47
CA ASP A 35 17.26 13.88 -12.27
C ASP A 35 15.74 13.83 -12.54
N SER A 36 15.36 13.83 -13.81
CA SER A 36 13.99 13.73 -14.29
C SER A 36 13.84 12.73 -15.42
N LEU A 37 12.70 12.05 -15.44
CA LEU A 37 12.28 11.12 -16.49
C LEU A 37 11.25 11.80 -17.38
N GLU A 38 11.37 11.67 -18.69
CA GLU A 38 10.51 12.35 -19.64
C GLU A 38 9.82 11.39 -20.61
N VAL A 39 8.51 11.58 -20.81
CA VAL A 39 7.77 10.97 -21.90
C VAL A 39 7.08 12.06 -22.71
N PHE A 40 7.35 12.11 -24.01
CA PHE A 40 6.70 13.05 -24.91
C PHE A 40 6.43 12.46 -26.29
N SER A 41 5.53 13.11 -27.02
CA SER A 41 5.34 12.96 -28.46
C SER A 41 5.15 14.34 -29.07
N ILE A 42 6.06 14.75 -29.94
CA ILE A 42 6.09 16.05 -30.58
C ILE A 42 6.06 15.84 -32.09
N TYR A 43 5.13 16.50 -32.76
CA TYR A 43 4.97 16.44 -34.21
C TYR A 43 5.44 17.71 -34.89
N ALA A 44 6.14 17.55 -35.99
CA ALA A 44 6.54 18.63 -36.92
C ALA A 44 7.44 19.71 -36.30
N GLN A 45 8.35 19.34 -35.40
CA GLN A 45 9.34 20.28 -34.86
C GLN A 45 10.42 20.61 -35.90
N ALA A 46 11.00 19.60 -36.53
CA ALA A 46 12.06 19.78 -37.55
C ALA A 46 11.46 19.99 -38.95
N ASN A 47 10.42 19.22 -39.32
CA ASN A 47 9.70 19.34 -40.58
C ASN A 47 8.26 18.80 -40.46
N THR A 48 7.43 19.04 -41.47
CA THR A 48 5.99 18.71 -41.44
C THR A 48 5.64 17.22 -41.33
N SER A 49 6.62 16.34 -41.40
CA SER A 49 6.43 14.88 -41.23
C SER A 49 7.29 14.30 -40.09
N SER A 50 8.03 15.15 -39.36
CA SER A 50 8.82 14.66 -38.23
C SER A 50 7.95 14.30 -37.06
N ASN A 51 8.28 13.21 -36.42
CA ASN A 51 7.69 12.77 -35.15
C ASN A 51 8.82 12.42 -34.18
N GLU A 52 8.76 12.98 -32.99
CA GLU A 52 9.77 12.86 -31.96
C GLU A 52 9.13 12.27 -30.70
N GLN A 53 9.74 11.27 -30.15
CA GLN A 53 9.18 10.48 -29.05
C GLN A 53 10.25 10.19 -28.00
N THR A 54 9.76 10.08 -26.76
CA THR A 54 10.54 9.50 -25.66
C THR A 54 9.72 8.46 -24.94
N ARG A 55 10.43 7.52 -24.32
CA ARG A 55 9.87 6.50 -23.44
C ARG A 55 10.74 6.38 -22.20
N ILE A 56 10.09 6.08 -21.08
CA ILE A 56 10.75 5.91 -19.78
C ILE A 56 10.94 4.43 -19.52
N LEU A 57 12.08 4.04 -18.97
CA LEU A 57 12.39 2.71 -18.46
C LEU A 57 12.67 2.81 -16.96
N VAL A 58 12.09 1.94 -16.14
CA VAL A 58 12.33 1.91 -14.68
C VAL A 58 12.35 0.46 -14.21
N GLN A 59 13.32 0.09 -13.37
CA GLN A 59 13.41 -1.24 -12.75
C GLN A 59 13.44 -1.14 -11.22
N PHE A 60 12.75 -2.09 -10.57
CA PHE A 60 12.59 -2.15 -9.12
C PHE A 60 13.17 -3.43 -8.51
N PRO A 61 13.56 -3.43 -7.21
CA PRO A 61 14.15 -4.57 -6.52
C PRO A 61 13.08 -5.61 -6.13
N VAL A 62 12.62 -6.45 -7.08
CA VAL A 62 11.58 -7.45 -6.80
C VAL A 62 12.17 -8.77 -6.35
N SER A 63 12.96 -9.44 -7.17
CA SER A 63 13.49 -10.79 -6.91
C SER A 63 15.01 -10.82 -6.73
N SER A 64 15.73 -9.86 -7.28
CA SER A 64 17.16 -9.70 -7.10
C SER A 64 17.54 -8.23 -7.05
N SER A 65 18.55 -7.89 -6.24
CA SER A 65 19.09 -6.53 -6.14
C SER A 65 20.51 -6.60 -5.61
N ASP A 66 21.39 -5.81 -6.20
CA ASP A 66 22.74 -5.59 -5.68
C ASP A 66 22.76 -4.58 -4.52
N THR A 67 21.63 -3.87 -4.32
CA THR A 67 21.50 -2.81 -3.33
C THR A 67 20.13 -2.85 -2.66
N GLY A 68 20.09 -3.24 -1.39
CA GLY A 68 18.90 -3.18 -0.56
C GLY A 68 18.05 -4.45 -0.55
N THR A 69 16.99 -4.42 0.24
CA THR A 69 16.08 -5.54 0.43
C THR A 69 15.09 -5.65 -0.73
N THR A 70 14.88 -6.86 -1.23
CA THR A 70 13.91 -7.13 -2.30
C THR A 70 12.51 -7.41 -1.76
N ILE A 71 11.50 -7.27 -2.64
CA ILE A 71 10.11 -7.63 -2.30
C ILE A 71 10.01 -9.12 -1.94
N LEU A 72 10.72 -9.99 -2.67
CA LEU A 72 10.74 -11.43 -2.41
C LEU A 72 11.35 -11.76 -1.06
N GLU A 73 12.45 -11.11 -0.66
CA GLU A 73 13.04 -11.29 0.67
C GLU A 73 12.11 -10.86 1.79
N ASP A 74 11.44 -9.73 1.63
CA ASP A 74 10.49 -9.25 2.63
C ASP A 74 9.28 -10.19 2.75
N ARG A 75 8.82 -10.77 1.64
CA ARG A 75 7.77 -11.79 1.65
C ARG A 75 8.25 -13.08 2.35
N THR A 76 9.43 -13.55 2.03
CA THR A 76 10.03 -14.75 2.63
C THR A 76 10.23 -14.60 4.14
N ASN A 77 10.58 -13.40 4.57
CA ASN A 77 10.78 -13.05 5.97
C ASN A 77 9.47 -12.61 6.70
N ASN A 78 8.31 -12.78 6.07
CA ASN A 78 6.99 -12.40 6.61
C ASN A 78 6.87 -10.92 7.00
N LYS A 79 7.62 -10.02 6.34
CA LYS A 79 7.51 -8.58 6.55
C LYS A 79 6.42 -7.95 5.70
N ILE A 80 6.01 -8.61 4.62
CA ILE A 80 4.81 -8.34 3.83
C ILE A 80 3.96 -9.60 3.74
N PRO A 81 2.63 -9.50 3.63
CA PRO A 81 1.74 -10.66 3.55
C PRO A 81 1.98 -11.53 2.31
N ALA A 82 1.39 -12.71 2.33
CA ALA A 82 1.35 -13.59 1.17
C ALA A 82 0.55 -12.98 0.01
N SER A 83 0.70 -13.58 -1.18
CA SER A 83 -0.08 -13.24 -2.37
C SER A 83 -1.58 -13.25 -2.07
N GLY A 84 -2.31 -12.29 -2.63
CA GLY A 84 -3.75 -12.10 -2.41
C GLY A 84 -4.10 -11.26 -1.17
N SER A 85 -3.13 -10.95 -0.30
CA SER A 85 -3.35 -10.11 0.89
C SER A 85 -2.52 -8.82 0.87
N VAL A 86 -1.88 -8.51 -0.24
CA VAL A 86 -1.09 -7.30 -0.46
C VAL A 86 -1.33 -6.78 -1.87
N SER A 87 -1.45 -5.47 -2.02
CA SER A 87 -1.53 -4.78 -3.30
C SER A 87 -0.25 -3.99 -3.54
N PHE A 88 0.21 -3.98 -4.79
CA PHE A 88 1.40 -3.24 -5.19
C PHE A 88 1.03 -2.09 -6.12
N TYR A 89 1.47 -0.88 -5.76
CA TYR A 89 1.21 0.35 -6.49
C TYR A 89 2.51 0.93 -7.02
N LEU A 90 2.54 1.21 -8.31
CA LEU A 90 3.59 2.03 -8.93
C LEU A 90 3.31 3.50 -8.65
N ARG A 91 4.31 4.22 -8.13
CA ARG A 91 4.23 5.66 -7.89
C ARG A 91 5.38 6.39 -8.56
N LEU A 92 5.03 7.40 -9.38
CA LEU A 92 5.97 8.39 -9.90
C LEU A 92 5.40 9.78 -9.66
N TYR A 93 6.25 10.67 -9.19
CA TYR A 93 5.86 12.02 -8.81
C TYR A 93 6.14 13.01 -9.93
N ASN A 94 5.16 13.85 -10.21
CA ASN A 94 5.25 14.87 -11.23
C ASN A 94 6.36 15.89 -10.93
N VAL A 95 7.13 16.24 -11.95
CA VAL A 95 8.03 17.38 -11.95
C VAL A 95 7.36 18.53 -12.70
N VAL A 96 7.47 19.74 -12.17
CA VAL A 96 6.93 20.95 -12.82
C VAL A 96 7.57 21.11 -14.20
N HIS A 97 6.75 21.21 -15.21
CA HIS A 97 7.15 21.39 -16.61
C HIS A 97 6.10 22.26 -17.33
N ASP A 98 6.42 22.74 -18.52
CA ASP A 98 5.51 23.48 -19.33
C ASP A 98 4.28 22.64 -19.71
N GLN A 99 3.11 23.29 -19.75
CA GLN A 99 1.87 22.58 -20.00
C GLN A 99 1.79 22.10 -21.45
N THR A 100 1.34 20.85 -21.58
CA THR A 100 1.04 20.26 -22.88
C THR A 100 -0.27 20.76 -23.46
N LEU A 101 -0.43 20.67 -24.76
CA LEU A 101 -1.69 20.79 -25.47
C LEU A 101 -1.83 19.59 -26.41
N PRO A 102 -2.82 18.74 -26.24
CA PRO A 102 -3.88 18.77 -25.21
C PRO A 102 -3.36 18.40 -23.82
N ARG A 103 -4.10 18.79 -22.77
CA ARG A 103 -3.75 18.50 -21.37
C ARG A 103 -4.11 17.08 -20.95
N ASP A 104 -5.11 16.51 -21.59
CA ASP A 104 -5.60 15.17 -21.34
C ASP A 104 -4.88 14.17 -22.25
N PHE A 105 -4.28 13.17 -21.65
CA PHE A 105 -3.60 12.10 -22.36
C PHE A 105 -3.53 10.84 -21.49
N THR A 106 -3.19 9.71 -22.11
CA THR A 106 -3.07 8.43 -21.42
C THR A 106 -1.66 7.88 -21.58
N LEU A 107 -1.03 7.54 -20.46
CA LEU A 107 0.19 6.75 -20.43
C LEU A 107 -0.12 5.26 -20.31
N LEU A 108 0.63 4.47 -21.05
CA LEU A 108 0.71 3.02 -20.93
C LEU A 108 1.89 2.66 -20.02
N VAL A 109 1.70 1.68 -19.16
CA VAL A 109 2.75 1.05 -18.36
C VAL A 109 2.79 -0.42 -18.76
N SER A 110 3.91 -0.87 -19.33
CA SER A 110 4.08 -2.24 -19.82
C SER A 110 5.40 -2.84 -19.32
N PRO A 111 5.47 -4.15 -19.02
CA PRO A 111 6.73 -4.77 -18.63
C PRO A 111 7.75 -4.72 -19.77
N VAL A 112 9.01 -4.48 -19.42
CA VAL A 112 10.13 -4.61 -20.36
C VAL A 112 10.44 -6.10 -20.55
N SER A 113 10.67 -6.52 -21.80
CA SER A 113 10.87 -7.93 -22.15
C SER A 113 12.33 -8.37 -22.21
N GLN A 114 13.27 -7.44 -22.09
CA GLN A 114 14.70 -7.67 -22.27
C GLN A 114 15.51 -6.92 -21.20
N SER A 115 16.62 -7.52 -20.76
CA SER A 115 17.58 -6.85 -19.89
C SER A 115 18.18 -5.62 -20.58
N TRP A 116 18.38 -4.54 -19.83
CA TRP A 116 18.92 -3.29 -20.32
C TRP A 116 19.89 -2.65 -19.31
N GLU A 117 20.74 -1.76 -19.81
CA GLU A 117 21.71 -1.01 -19.01
C GLU A 117 21.22 0.42 -18.78
N GLU A 118 21.41 0.94 -17.56
CA GLU A 118 21.02 2.30 -17.19
C GLU A 118 21.84 3.35 -17.92
N GLY A 119 23.16 3.23 -17.88
CA GLY A 119 24.09 4.21 -18.44
C GLY A 119 24.40 5.38 -17.50
N TYR A 120 25.15 6.35 -18.01
CA TYR A 120 25.70 7.48 -17.26
C TYR A 120 25.41 8.84 -17.90
N GLY A 121 24.53 8.92 -18.88
CA GLY A 121 24.21 10.13 -19.58
C GLY A 121 23.25 11.06 -18.85
N LEU A 122 23.33 12.33 -19.22
CA LEU A 122 22.50 13.39 -18.64
C LEU A 122 21.53 14.02 -19.65
N ASP A 123 21.94 14.13 -20.91
CA ASP A 123 21.15 14.78 -21.97
C ASP A 123 21.53 14.28 -23.36
N MET A 124 20.80 14.76 -24.37
CA MET A 124 20.98 14.37 -25.76
C MET A 124 22.17 15.05 -26.48
N GLU A 125 22.58 16.21 -26.02
CA GLU A 125 23.53 17.04 -26.78
C GLU A 125 24.99 16.83 -26.36
N ASN A 126 25.20 16.71 -25.04
CA ASN A 126 26.55 16.65 -24.48
C ASN A 126 26.98 15.22 -24.13
N TYR A 127 26.02 14.30 -24.03
CA TYR A 127 26.26 12.93 -23.60
C TYR A 127 25.70 11.93 -24.58
N SER A 128 26.54 11.36 -25.36
CA SER A 128 26.27 10.23 -26.23
C SER A 128 26.82 8.96 -25.57
N ASP A 129 25.99 8.25 -24.85
CA ASP A 129 26.46 7.27 -23.88
C ASP A 129 26.99 5.99 -24.45
N LEU A 130 26.54 5.61 -25.60
CA LEU A 130 27.15 4.47 -26.29
C LEU A 130 28.60 4.71 -26.64
N THR A 131 29.02 5.97 -26.67
CA THR A 131 30.42 6.36 -26.91
C THR A 131 31.11 6.79 -25.61
N TYR A 132 30.35 7.18 -24.59
CA TYR A 132 30.89 7.61 -23.32
C TYR A 132 30.78 6.47 -22.28
N GLY A 133 31.90 5.85 -21.99
CA GLY A 133 31.99 4.74 -21.04
C GLY A 133 31.53 3.38 -21.58
N GLY A 134 30.96 3.29 -22.76
CA GLY A 134 30.57 2.05 -23.41
C GLY A 134 29.43 1.29 -22.77
N THR A 135 28.59 1.97 -21.95
CA THR A 135 27.44 1.38 -21.23
C THR A 135 26.21 2.25 -21.41
N GLY A 136 25.04 1.65 -21.37
CA GLY A 136 23.77 2.35 -21.39
C GLY A 136 22.80 1.85 -22.44
N SER A 137 21.52 2.12 -22.22
CA SER A 137 20.44 1.88 -23.19
C SER A 137 20.03 3.19 -23.85
N ASN A 138 19.52 3.10 -25.06
CA ASN A 138 19.01 4.22 -25.84
C ASN A 138 17.85 3.76 -26.74
N TRP A 139 17.42 4.60 -27.67
CA TRP A 139 16.31 4.27 -28.57
C TRP A 139 16.59 3.04 -29.45
N MET A 140 17.82 2.82 -29.86
CA MET A 140 18.26 1.74 -30.78
C MET A 140 18.71 0.47 -30.05
N SER A 141 19.19 0.59 -28.81
CA SER A 141 19.90 -0.49 -28.12
C SER A 141 19.52 -0.61 -26.66
N ALA A 142 19.41 -1.86 -26.18
CA ALA A 142 19.21 -2.18 -24.78
C ALA A 142 20.50 -2.05 -23.96
N SER A 143 21.66 -2.24 -24.61
CA SER A 143 22.99 -2.08 -24.03
C SER A 143 23.99 -1.70 -25.10
N SER A 144 25.25 -1.47 -24.72
CA SER A 144 26.35 -1.22 -25.66
C SER A 144 26.61 -2.37 -26.66
N THR A 145 26.14 -3.58 -26.33
CA THR A 145 26.41 -4.80 -27.13
C THR A 145 25.14 -5.44 -27.69
N SER A 146 23.96 -5.00 -27.32
CA SER A 146 22.67 -5.65 -27.68
C SER A 146 21.64 -4.61 -28.10
N GLY A 147 21.09 -4.78 -29.30
CA GLY A 147 19.90 -4.03 -29.74
C GLY A 147 18.65 -4.45 -29.00
N TRP A 148 17.58 -3.67 -29.15
CA TRP A 148 16.26 -4.09 -28.71
C TRP A 148 15.71 -5.19 -29.64
N GLU A 149 15.21 -6.27 -29.08
CA GLU A 149 14.64 -7.39 -29.81
C GLU A 149 13.31 -7.83 -29.16
N ASN A 150 12.35 -8.26 -29.97
CA ASN A 150 11.15 -8.89 -29.42
C ASN A 150 11.46 -10.36 -29.02
N VAL A 151 10.46 -11.03 -28.47
CA VAL A 151 10.58 -12.45 -28.05
C VAL A 151 10.92 -13.41 -29.19
N ASP A 152 10.70 -13.01 -30.44
CA ASP A 152 10.99 -13.80 -31.65
C ASP A 152 12.35 -13.42 -32.27
N GLY A 153 13.11 -12.49 -31.65
CA GLY A 153 14.43 -12.05 -32.12
C GLY A 153 14.40 -10.98 -33.23
N TYR A 154 13.24 -10.37 -33.52
CA TYR A 154 13.18 -9.25 -34.46
C TYR A 154 13.64 -7.96 -33.77
N LYS A 155 14.48 -7.21 -34.47
CA LYS A 155 15.00 -5.92 -34.02
C LYS A 155 13.88 -4.90 -33.88
N LEU A 156 13.90 -4.19 -32.77
CA LEU A 156 12.96 -3.12 -32.43
C LEU A 156 13.70 -1.81 -32.18
N GLU A 157 12.94 -0.72 -32.22
CA GLU A 157 13.38 0.60 -31.81
C GLU A 157 12.47 1.15 -30.73
N GLY A 158 13.01 1.94 -29.80
CA GLY A 158 12.24 2.55 -28.72
C GLY A 158 11.86 1.61 -27.60
N GLY A 159 12.65 0.57 -27.36
CA GLY A 159 12.44 -0.41 -26.30
C GLY A 159 11.71 -1.67 -26.75
N SER A 160 11.78 -2.71 -25.94
CA SER A 160 11.07 -3.98 -26.13
C SER A 160 10.17 -4.25 -24.94
N PHE A 161 8.85 -4.40 -25.20
CA PHE A 161 7.84 -4.52 -24.16
C PHE A 161 6.98 -5.76 -24.36
N LEU A 162 6.55 -6.36 -23.25
CA LEU A 162 5.60 -7.47 -23.29
C LEU A 162 4.20 -6.91 -23.58
N SER A 163 3.84 -6.86 -24.85
CA SER A 163 2.51 -6.48 -25.31
C SER A 163 1.99 -7.48 -26.32
N SER A 164 0.67 -7.54 -26.51
CA SER A 164 0.04 -8.43 -27.49
C SER A 164 0.56 -8.27 -28.90
N SER A 165 0.94 -7.04 -29.27
CA SER A 165 1.49 -6.74 -30.60
C SER A 165 2.94 -7.16 -30.80
N GLN A 166 3.70 -7.34 -29.71
CA GLN A 166 5.10 -7.76 -29.75
C GLN A 166 5.32 -9.23 -29.44
N ALA A 167 4.37 -9.88 -28.79
CA ALA A 167 4.48 -11.27 -28.35
C ALA A 167 4.11 -12.31 -29.41
N GLY A 168 3.83 -11.92 -30.65
CA GLY A 168 3.61 -12.84 -31.77
C GLY A 168 2.38 -13.76 -31.69
N SER A 169 1.62 -13.72 -30.59
CA SER A 169 0.42 -14.53 -30.39
C SER A 169 -0.69 -13.70 -29.75
N PRO A 170 -1.78 -13.44 -30.47
CA PRO A 170 -2.91 -12.72 -29.90
C PRO A 170 -3.61 -13.60 -28.85
N GLY A 171 -3.90 -13.02 -27.69
CA GLY A 171 -4.71 -13.64 -26.66
C GLY A 171 -3.96 -14.37 -25.56
N THR A 172 -2.68 -14.09 -25.37
CA THR A 172 -1.88 -14.63 -24.28
C THR A 172 -1.64 -13.61 -23.16
N LEU A 173 -1.11 -14.10 -22.06
CA LEU A 173 -0.74 -13.53 -20.78
C LEU A 173 -0.35 -12.05 -20.78
N TYR A 174 0.16 -11.51 -21.84
CA TYR A 174 0.80 -10.22 -21.92
C TYR A 174 -0.17 -9.03 -22.06
N ASP A 175 -1.39 -9.27 -22.54
CA ASP A 175 -2.43 -8.23 -22.62
C ASP A 175 -2.93 -7.80 -21.22
N ALA A 176 -2.83 -8.70 -20.24
CA ALA A 176 -3.21 -8.43 -18.87
C ALA A 176 -2.31 -7.40 -18.18
N PHE A 177 -1.07 -7.19 -18.67
CA PHE A 177 -0.08 -6.31 -18.03
C PHE A 177 0.10 -4.96 -18.74
N ASN A 178 -0.86 -4.55 -19.56
CA ASN A 178 -0.91 -3.21 -20.16
C ASN A 178 -1.77 -2.27 -19.30
N TYR A 179 -1.16 -1.67 -18.30
CA TYR A 179 -1.84 -0.73 -17.42
C TYR A 179 -1.95 0.63 -18.10
N LYS A 180 -3.05 1.34 -17.80
CA LYS A 180 -3.35 2.65 -18.39
C LYS A 180 -3.66 3.67 -17.30
N LYS A 181 -3.01 4.83 -17.39
CA LYS A 181 -3.34 5.98 -16.54
C LYS A 181 -3.67 7.17 -17.40
N THR A 182 -4.89 7.66 -17.28
CA THR A 182 -5.33 8.89 -17.93
C THR A 182 -5.06 10.08 -17.01
N PHE A 183 -4.41 11.10 -17.55
CA PHE A 183 -4.17 12.39 -16.94
C PHE A 183 -5.19 13.37 -17.50
N VAL A 184 -5.82 14.17 -16.65
CA VAL A 184 -6.85 15.13 -17.02
C VAL A 184 -6.30 16.56 -17.06
N LYS A 185 -5.35 16.83 -16.16
CA LYS A 185 -4.69 18.15 -16.06
C LYS A 185 -3.24 18.13 -16.59
N GLY A 186 -2.67 16.94 -16.76
CA GLY A 186 -1.30 16.74 -17.18
C GLY A 186 -0.25 16.91 -16.06
N THR A 187 -0.64 17.39 -14.89
CA THR A 187 0.27 17.67 -13.74
C THR A 187 0.11 16.71 -12.58
N GLU A 188 -0.75 15.70 -12.72
CA GLU A 188 -0.99 14.70 -11.69
C GLU A 188 0.21 13.77 -11.53
N ASP A 189 0.38 13.22 -10.33
CA ASP A 189 1.28 12.09 -10.09
C ASP A 189 0.73 10.82 -10.75
N LEU A 190 1.61 9.88 -11.07
CA LEU A 190 1.21 8.56 -11.50
C LEU A 190 1.08 7.66 -10.27
N GLU A 191 -0.10 7.12 -10.05
CA GLU A 191 -0.36 6.04 -9.12
C GLU A 191 -1.24 5.01 -9.83
N ILE A 192 -0.76 3.77 -9.92
CA ILE A 192 -1.45 2.68 -10.60
C ILE A 192 -1.15 1.36 -9.92
N GLU A 193 -2.17 0.54 -9.73
CA GLU A 193 -2.03 -0.81 -9.19
C GLU A 193 -1.40 -1.73 -10.24
N ILE A 194 -0.32 -2.43 -9.84
CA ILE A 194 0.42 -3.38 -10.68
C ILE A 194 0.64 -4.72 -9.95
N THR A 195 -0.28 -5.10 -9.07
CA THR A 195 -0.17 -6.28 -8.20
C THR A 195 0.11 -7.54 -9.00
N ASP A 196 -0.67 -7.79 -10.05
CA ASP A 196 -0.52 -8.99 -10.88
C ASP A 196 0.87 -9.08 -11.53
N LEU A 197 1.43 -7.95 -11.96
CA LEU A 197 2.76 -7.89 -12.55
C LEU A 197 3.86 -8.19 -11.53
N VAL A 198 3.78 -7.58 -10.35
CA VAL A 198 4.77 -7.80 -9.29
C VAL A 198 4.74 -9.26 -8.82
N GLU A 199 3.55 -9.86 -8.72
CA GLU A 199 3.43 -11.29 -8.38
C GLU A 199 4.08 -12.19 -9.44
N GLN A 200 3.97 -11.87 -10.73
CA GLN A 200 4.67 -12.62 -11.79
C GLN A 200 6.19 -12.52 -11.64
N TRP A 201 6.71 -11.35 -11.33
CA TRP A 201 8.15 -11.15 -11.11
C TRP A 201 8.67 -11.88 -9.88
N ILE A 202 7.85 -11.98 -8.81
CA ILE A 202 8.21 -12.74 -7.59
C ILE A 202 8.38 -14.23 -7.91
N TYR A 203 7.52 -14.79 -8.77
CA TYR A 203 7.62 -16.19 -9.19
C TYR A 203 8.78 -16.45 -10.15
N GLY A 204 9.19 -15.44 -10.94
CA GLY A 204 10.26 -15.56 -11.93
C GLY A 204 10.00 -16.66 -12.96
N THR A 205 11.00 -16.95 -13.78
CA THR A 205 10.90 -17.98 -14.85
C THR A 205 10.85 -19.42 -14.33
N ALA A 206 11.34 -19.66 -13.11
CA ALA A 206 11.38 -21.00 -12.50
C ALA A 206 10.11 -21.34 -11.70
N GLY A 207 9.26 -20.38 -11.43
CA GLY A 207 8.04 -20.53 -10.62
C GLY A 207 6.78 -20.69 -11.47
N THR A 208 5.78 -21.38 -10.89
CA THR A 208 4.41 -21.35 -11.36
C THR A 208 3.59 -20.52 -10.38
N ASN A 209 3.01 -19.44 -10.89
CA ASN A 209 2.03 -18.67 -10.14
C ASN A 209 0.83 -19.57 -9.81
N PRO A 210 0.16 -19.43 -8.64
CA PRO A 210 -1.12 -20.09 -8.35
C PRO A 210 -2.19 -19.96 -9.43
N SER A 211 -2.12 -18.91 -10.27
CA SER A 211 -2.98 -18.71 -11.45
C SER A 211 -2.62 -19.59 -12.65
N SER A 212 -1.72 -20.56 -12.52
CA SER A 212 -1.22 -21.43 -13.60
C SER A 212 -0.43 -20.73 -14.71
N ASN A 213 0.02 -19.50 -14.49
CA ASN A 213 0.83 -18.76 -15.43
C ASN A 213 2.32 -18.87 -15.08
N PRO A 214 3.22 -19.18 -16.04
CA PRO A 214 4.66 -19.10 -15.79
C PRO A 214 5.03 -17.66 -15.45
N GLY A 215 5.80 -17.46 -14.39
CA GLY A 215 6.40 -16.16 -14.10
C GLY A 215 7.41 -15.75 -15.18
N PHE A 216 7.82 -14.51 -15.20
CA PHE A 216 8.86 -14.00 -16.08
C PHE A 216 9.83 -13.08 -15.35
N GLU A 217 11.00 -12.87 -15.95
CA GLU A 217 12.07 -12.08 -15.35
C GLU A 217 11.65 -10.60 -15.16
N ASN A 218 12.14 -10.01 -14.10
CA ASN A 218 11.96 -8.59 -13.84
C ASN A 218 13.03 -7.77 -14.59
N TYR A 219 12.67 -7.26 -15.75
CA TYR A 219 13.46 -6.23 -16.46
C TYR A 219 12.88 -4.82 -16.25
N GLY A 220 11.91 -4.66 -15.36
CA GLY A 220 11.27 -3.39 -15.07
C GLY A 220 10.07 -3.10 -15.98
N ILE A 221 9.69 -1.84 -16.01
CA ILE A 221 8.55 -1.31 -16.76
C ILE A 221 8.99 -0.23 -17.73
N GLY A 222 8.24 -0.11 -18.82
CA GLY A 222 8.30 1.03 -19.72
C GLY A 222 7.05 1.88 -19.61
N LEU A 223 7.21 3.20 -19.66
CA LEU A 223 6.12 4.15 -19.78
C LEU A 223 6.17 4.81 -21.14
N MET A 224 5.03 4.85 -21.82
CA MET A 224 4.90 5.42 -23.17
C MET A 224 3.51 6.02 -23.36
N LEU A 225 3.36 6.86 -24.34
CA LEU A 225 2.05 7.31 -24.81
C LEU A 225 1.33 6.19 -25.57
N THR A 226 0.01 6.33 -25.77
CA THR A 226 -0.73 5.37 -26.61
C THR A 226 -0.27 5.49 -28.07
N ALA A 227 -0.38 4.40 -28.85
CA ALA A 227 0.00 4.39 -30.25
C ALA A 227 -0.67 5.51 -31.08
N SER A 228 -1.93 5.85 -30.76
CA SER A 228 -2.63 6.97 -31.41
C SER A 228 -2.06 8.34 -31.05
N GLN A 229 -1.49 8.49 -29.86
CA GLN A 229 -0.85 9.73 -29.42
C GLN A 229 0.59 9.82 -29.95
N GLU A 230 1.32 8.71 -30.01
CA GLU A 230 2.66 8.64 -30.61
C GLU A 230 2.64 8.88 -32.13
N SER A 231 1.58 8.47 -32.84
CA SER A 231 1.40 8.66 -34.29
C SER A 231 0.60 9.92 -34.66
N GLY A 232 0.16 10.69 -33.69
CA GLY A 232 -0.70 11.86 -33.91
C GLY A 232 0.03 12.98 -34.67
N SER A 233 -0.66 13.59 -35.64
CA SER A 233 -0.12 14.65 -36.51
C SER A 233 -0.34 16.07 -35.97
N ARG A 234 -0.74 16.24 -34.73
CA ARG A 234 -0.98 17.55 -34.07
C ARG A 234 -0.86 17.43 -32.55
N SER A 235 0.24 16.87 -32.05
CA SER A 235 0.40 16.65 -30.63
C SER A 235 1.71 17.23 -30.10
N TYR A 236 1.64 17.79 -28.88
CA TYR A 236 2.76 18.21 -28.07
C TYR A 236 2.53 17.67 -26.65
N TYR A 237 2.44 16.34 -26.53
CA TYR A 237 2.32 15.71 -25.22
C TYR A 237 3.68 15.70 -24.53
N THR A 238 3.74 16.17 -23.31
CA THR A 238 4.94 16.09 -22.47
C THR A 238 4.53 15.75 -21.04
N LYS A 239 5.26 14.84 -20.42
CA LYS A 239 5.13 14.50 -19.01
C LYS A 239 6.48 14.24 -18.41
N LYS A 240 6.76 14.86 -17.26
CA LYS A 240 7.99 14.65 -16.49
C LYS A 240 7.72 14.07 -15.14
N PHE A 241 8.56 13.14 -14.72
CA PHE A 241 8.57 12.57 -13.38
C PHE A 241 9.97 12.69 -12.78
N SER A 242 10.06 12.70 -11.44
CA SER A 242 11.35 12.62 -10.76
C SER A 242 12.02 11.29 -11.06
N ALA A 243 13.32 11.31 -11.31
CA ALA A 243 14.14 10.12 -11.53
C ALA A 243 14.69 9.55 -10.21
N ARG A 244 15.30 8.38 -10.27
CA ARG A 244 16.01 7.74 -9.16
C ARG A 244 17.18 8.59 -8.63
N SER A 245 17.83 9.33 -9.49
CA SER A 245 18.94 10.24 -9.18
C SER A 245 18.48 11.57 -8.56
N SER A 246 17.16 11.85 -8.52
CA SER A 246 16.61 13.07 -7.93
C SER A 246 17.09 13.25 -6.48
N GLU A 247 17.44 14.49 -6.11
CA GLU A 247 17.77 14.86 -4.72
C GLU A 247 16.60 14.67 -3.76
N TYR A 248 15.37 14.75 -4.27
CA TYR A 248 14.15 14.56 -3.47
C TYR A 248 13.83 13.08 -3.30
N TYR A 249 14.32 12.48 -2.21
CA TYR A 249 14.17 11.05 -1.93
C TYR A 249 12.72 10.54 -2.03
N PHE A 250 11.74 11.30 -1.53
CA PHE A 250 10.33 10.91 -1.61
C PHE A 250 9.75 10.87 -3.02
N LYS A 251 10.29 11.69 -3.91
CA LYS A 251 9.79 11.79 -5.28
C LYS A 251 10.42 10.78 -6.22
N ARG A 252 11.35 9.96 -5.72
CA ARG A 252 11.94 8.89 -6.51
C ARG A 252 10.90 7.85 -6.90
N PRO A 253 10.97 7.27 -8.10
CA PRO A 253 10.09 6.20 -8.52
C PRO A 253 10.08 5.05 -7.52
N ALA A 254 8.90 4.54 -7.16
CA ALA A 254 8.79 3.47 -6.18
C ALA A 254 7.63 2.53 -6.46
N ILE A 255 7.77 1.27 -6.03
CA ILE A 255 6.66 0.36 -5.79
C ILE A 255 6.32 0.41 -4.29
N GLU A 256 5.05 0.65 -3.98
CA GLU A 256 4.52 0.57 -2.63
C GLU A 256 3.72 -0.72 -2.45
N ALA A 257 4.14 -1.57 -1.52
CA ALA A 257 3.34 -2.68 -1.03
C ALA A 257 2.40 -2.15 0.05
N ARG A 258 1.09 -2.36 -0.12
CA ARG A 258 0.03 -1.88 0.77
C ARG A 258 -0.88 -3.03 1.17
N TRP A 259 -1.25 -3.12 2.45
CA TRP A 259 -2.15 -4.16 2.96
C TRP A 259 -2.88 -3.71 4.22
N ASP A 260 -3.99 -4.36 4.50
CA ASP A 260 -4.71 -4.15 5.76
C ASP A 260 -4.09 -5.02 6.87
N ASN A 261 -3.57 -4.38 7.89
CA ASN A 261 -3.10 -5.05 9.11
C ASN A 261 -3.86 -4.56 10.36
N SER A 262 -5.00 -3.91 10.17
CA SER A 262 -5.80 -3.42 11.28
C SER A 262 -6.31 -4.57 12.15
N LYS A 263 -6.28 -4.36 13.46
CA LYS A 263 -6.77 -5.28 14.48
C LYS A 263 -7.96 -4.64 15.17
N LYS A 264 -9.13 -5.21 14.99
CA LYS A 264 -10.39 -4.73 15.55
C LYS A 264 -10.78 -5.58 16.76
N ASP A 265 -10.30 -5.22 17.96
CA ASP A 265 -10.63 -5.93 19.19
C ASP A 265 -11.93 -5.39 19.77
N HIS A 266 -13.02 -6.13 19.57
CA HIS A 266 -14.35 -5.76 20.02
C HIS A 266 -14.57 -5.94 21.54
N ARG A 267 -13.54 -6.23 22.32
CA ARG A 267 -13.65 -6.41 23.77
C ARG A 267 -14.28 -5.19 24.46
N GLY A 268 -14.00 -3.98 24.03
CA GLY A 268 -14.61 -2.74 24.52
C GLY A 268 -15.93 -2.38 23.86
N ASN A 269 -16.27 -3.01 22.74
CA ASN A 269 -17.43 -2.69 21.91
C ASN A 269 -18.08 -3.95 21.33
N PHE A 270 -18.36 -4.92 22.16
CA PHE A 270 -18.96 -6.20 21.78
C PHE A 270 -20.47 -6.09 21.69
N TYR A 271 -21.06 -6.37 20.54
CA TYR A 271 -22.51 -6.35 20.33
C TYR A 271 -23.10 -7.74 20.28
N ILE A 272 -24.28 -7.90 20.91
CA ILE A 272 -25.10 -9.11 20.84
C ILE A 272 -25.69 -9.22 19.42
N SER A 273 -25.85 -10.45 18.94
CA SER A 273 -26.42 -10.76 17.63
C SER A 273 -27.80 -10.13 17.43
N SER A 274 -28.02 -9.51 16.29
CA SER A 274 -29.30 -8.94 15.87
C SER A 274 -29.79 -9.64 14.60
N SER A 275 -31.11 -9.86 14.49
CA SER A 275 -31.75 -10.36 13.28
C SER A 275 -31.81 -9.33 12.15
N ASN A 276 -31.48 -8.06 12.44
CA ASN A 276 -31.55 -6.95 11.49
C ASN A 276 -30.28 -6.80 10.62
N VAL A 277 -29.22 -7.54 10.94
CA VAL A 277 -27.95 -7.51 10.23
C VAL A 277 -27.54 -8.90 9.75
N SER A 278 -26.62 -8.96 8.79
CA SER A 278 -26.13 -10.23 8.24
C SER A 278 -25.40 -11.09 9.29
N GLY A 279 -25.24 -12.37 9.03
CA GLY A 279 -24.48 -13.27 9.93
C GLY A 279 -23.03 -12.82 10.11
N GLU A 280 -22.42 -12.28 9.06
CA GLU A 280 -21.03 -11.77 9.06
C GLU A 280 -20.91 -10.48 9.89
N ASP A 281 -21.86 -9.57 9.75
CA ASP A 281 -21.88 -8.30 10.49
C ASP A 281 -22.20 -8.47 11.99
N ASN A 282 -22.73 -9.62 12.39
CA ASN A 282 -22.94 -9.97 13.79
C ASN A 282 -21.66 -10.48 14.48
N LEU A 283 -20.63 -10.83 13.73
CA LEU A 283 -19.40 -11.38 14.30
C LEU A 283 -18.60 -10.30 15.04
N ASN A 284 -18.22 -10.61 16.26
CA ASN A 284 -17.27 -9.82 17.02
C ASN A 284 -15.96 -10.62 17.16
N THR A 285 -14.84 -9.95 16.99
CA THR A 285 -13.52 -10.56 17.11
C THR A 285 -12.88 -10.16 18.43
N LEU A 286 -12.47 -11.13 19.21
CA LEU A 286 -11.66 -10.92 20.42
C LEU A 286 -10.22 -11.32 20.15
N TYR A 287 -9.30 -10.59 20.76
CA TYR A 287 -7.88 -10.85 20.66
C TYR A 287 -7.30 -11.29 22.01
N LEU A 288 -6.36 -12.22 21.94
CA LEU A 288 -5.48 -12.60 23.03
C LEU A 288 -4.06 -12.12 22.71
N TYR A 289 -3.50 -11.34 23.62
CA TYR A 289 -2.15 -10.81 23.52
C TYR A 289 -1.22 -11.51 24.52
N ASN A 290 -0.21 -12.20 24.04
CA ASN A 290 0.77 -12.90 24.86
C ASN A 290 2.13 -12.19 24.85
N TYR A 291 2.53 -11.67 26.00
CA TYR A 291 3.80 -10.99 26.23
C TYR A 291 4.64 -11.70 27.26
N VAL A 292 5.91 -11.91 26.96
CA VAL A 292 6.89 -12.44 27.90
C VAL A 292 7.97 -11.39 28.12
N ARG A 293 8.08 -10.88 29.34
CA ARG A 293 9.04 -9.80 29.71
C ARG A 293 8.91 -8.55 28.84
N GLY A 294 7.68 -8.18 28.50
CA GLY A 294 7.40 -7.00 27.69
C GLY A 294 7.56 -7.20 26.17
N GLN A 295 7.96 -8.38 25.71
CA GLN A 295 8.06 -8.69 24.29
C GLN A 295 6.94 -9.64 23.85
N PRO A 296 6.31 -9.41 22.67
CA PRO A 296 5.33 -10.34 22.15
C PRO A 296 5.98 -11.69 21.86
N LYS A 297 5.37 -12.77 22.28
CA LYS A 297 5.87 -14.13 22.08
C LYS A 297 4.71 -15.09 21.84
N ASN A 298 4.86 -15.98 20.87
CA ASN A 298 3.88 -17.05 20.67
C ASN A 298 3.78 -17.94 21.92
N ILE A 299 2.57 -18.41 22.19
CA ILE A 299 2.30 -19.33 23.31
C ILE A 299 3.02 -20.65 23.02
N ASP A 300 3.84 -21.09 23.96
CA ASP A 300 4.54 -22.39 23.85
C ASP A 300 3.49 -23.52 23.80
N GLY A 301 3.60 -24.40 22.81
CA GLY A 301 2.65 -25.49 22.56
C GLY A 301 1.47 -25.11 21.61
N VAL A 302 1.26 -23.83 21.28
CA VAL A 302 0.34 -23.37 20.23
C VAL A 302 1.13 -22.92 19.00
N GLY A 303 2.18 -22.12 19.20
CA GLY A 303 2.98 -21.55 18.11
C GLY A 303 2.13 -20.70 17.18
N THR A 304 2.08 -21.07 15.89
CA THR A 304 1.22 -20.47 14.85
C THR A 304 -0.06 -21.31 14.60
N GLY A 305 -0.37 -22.25 15.48
CA GLY A 305 -1.53 -23.13 15.36
C GLY A 305 -2.83 -22.52 15.84
N SER A 306 -3.88 -23.36 15.90
CA SER A 306 -5.21 -22.97 16.34
C SER A 306 -5.29 -22.88 17.87
N ILE A 307 -6.16 -21.98 18.33
CA ILE A 307 -6.50 -21.80 19.73
C ILE A 307 -8.04 -21.84 19.87
N PHE A 308 -8.54 -22.22 21.01
CA PHE A 308 -9.98 -22.32 21.27
C PHE A 308 -10.43 -21.29 22.29
N VAL A 309 -11.69 -20.84 22.12
CA VAL A 309 -12.36 -19.91 23.03
C VAL A 309 -13.72 -20.46 23.42
N THR A 310 -14.02 -20.40 24.71
CA THR A 310 -15.36 -20.67 25.26
C THR A 310 -15.78 -19.50 26.14
N VAL A 311 -17.06 -19.16 26.08
CA VAL A 311 -17.62 -17.98 26.78
C VAL A 311 -18.53 -18.42 27.91
N TYR A 312 -18.34 -17.83 29.10
CA TYR A 312 -19.04 -18.19 30.33
C TYR A 312 -19.65 -16.97 31.03
N THR A 313 -20.60 -17.24 31.94
CA THR A 313 -21.21 -16.22 32.80
C THR A 313 -20.33 -15.81 33.98
N SER A 314 -19.31 -16.58 34.31
CA SER A 314 -18.36 -16.26 35.40
C SER A 314 -16.91 -16.65 35.06
N ALA A 315 -15.98 -15.97 35.74
CA ALA A 315 -14.53 -16.23 35.55
C ALA A 315 -14.11 -17.66 35.94
N SER A 316 -14.79 -18.31 36.84
CA SER A 316 -14.56 -19.67 37.32
C SER A 316 -15.18 -20.77 36.45
N GLY A 317 -15.92 -20.37 35.39
CA GLY A 317 -16.54 -21.30 34.45
C GLY A 317 -18.06 -21.15 34.37
N GLY A 318 -18.84 -21.06 35.37
CA GLY A 318 -20.32 -20.84 35.36
C GLY A 318 -21.07 -21.50 34.18
N ASP A 319 -22.23 -20.97 33.83
CA ASP A 319 -22.97 -21.43 32.66
C ASP A 319 -22.32 -20.92 31.36
N GLN A 320 -22.25 -21.81 30.39
CA GLN A 320 -21.73 -21.47 29.05
C GLN A 320 -22.76 -20.64 28.29
N LEU A 321 -22.36 -19.49 27.79
CA LEU A 321 -23.19 -18.63 26.96
C LEU A 321 -23.36 -19.22 25.56
N THR A 322 -24.53 -19.04 24.94
CA THR A 322 -24.81 -19.55 23.60
C THR A 322 -24.24 -18.61 22.53
N THR A 323 -23.42 -19.17 21.65
CA THR A 323 -22.85 -18.48 20.49
C THR A 323 -23.51 -18.95 19.19
N THR A 324 -23.38 -18.17 18.11
CA THR A 324 -23.90 -18.54 16.78
C THR A 324 -23.12 -19.69 16.15
N THR A 325 -21.89 -19.91 16.57
CA THR A 325 -21.06 -21.05 16.20
C THR A 325 -20.99 -22.04 17.35
N GLU A 326 -20.82 -23.32 17.06
CA GLU A 326 -20.63 -24.33 18.10
C GLU A 326 -19.37 -24.02 18.92
N GLN A 327 -19.48 -24.17 20.25
CA GLN A 327 -18.34 -24.01 21.14
C GLN A 327 -17.64 -25.35 21.41
N PRO A 328 -16.30 -25.32 21.57
CA PRO A 328 -15.45 -24.13 21.61
C PRO A 328 -15.25 -23.49 20.24
N VAL A 329 -15.25 -22.17 20.20
CA VAL A 329 -14.98 -21.41 18.96
C VAL A 329 -13.51 -21.58 18.60
N SER A 330 -13.23 -21.96 17.35
CA SER A 330 -11.88 -22.04 16.83
C SER A 330 -11.36 -20.66 16.48
N GLY A 331 -10.20 -20.30 17.01
CA GLY A 331 -9.42 -19.12 16.66
C GLY A 331 -8.07 -19.50 16.08
N GLY A 332 -7.29 -18.50 15.69
CA GLY A 332 -6.00 -18.70 15.05
C GLY A 332 -4.96 -17.65 15.41
N HIS A 333 -3.75 -17.91 14.97
CA HIS A 333 -2.63 -16.99 15.07
C HIS A 333 -2.79 -15.85 14.06
N VAL A 334 -2.56 -14.63 14.50
CA VAL A 334 -2.64 -13.39 13.68
C VAL A 334 -1.26 -12.80 13.47
N ASP A 335 -0.47 -12.71 14.55
CA ASP A 335 0.86 -12.10 14.55
C ASP A 335 1.64 -12.65 15.75
N THR A 336 2.94 -12.38 15.85
CA THR A 336 3.75 -12.83 16.97
C THR A 336 3.10 -12.48 18.31
N GLY A 337 2.71 -13.52 19.08
CA GLY A 337 2.05 -13.38 20.37
C GLY A 337 0.59 -12.91 20.31
N ILE A 338 -0.01 -12.85 19.13
CA ILE A 338 -1.39 -12.36 18.95
C ILE A 338 -2.24 -13.44 18.31
N TYR A 339 -3.34 -13.75 18.95
CA TYR A 339 -4.35 -14.72 18.50
C TYR A 339 -5.70 -14.06 18.47
N SER A 340 -6.61 -14.51 17.60
CA SER A 340 -7.98 -14.00 17.53
C SER A 340 -8.99 -15.10 17.35
N ALA A 341 -10.22 -14.85 17.79
CA ALA A 341 -11.38 -15.67 17.52
C ALA A 341 -12.60 -14.79 17.30
N SER A 342 -13.40 -15.14 16.29
CA SER A 342 -14.59 -14.38 15.90
C SER A 342 -15.85 -15.18 16.17
N PHE A 343 -16.81 -14.58 16.85
CA PHE A 343 -18.08 -15.20 17.18
C PHE A 343 -19.15 -14.15 17.49
N ALA A 344 -20.41 -14.57 17.54
CA ALA A 344 -21.51 -13.75 17.98
C ALA A 344 -22.26 -14.42 19.14
N LEU A 345 -22.73 -13.64 20.10
CA LEU A 345 -23.57 -14.11 21.19
C LEU A 345 -25.05 -13.94 20.84
N TYR A 346 -25.90 -14.90 21.21
CA TYR A 346 -27.34 -14.75 21.08
C TYR A 346 -27.95 -13.79 22.16
N THR A 347 -29.10 -13.25 21.86
CA THR A 347 -29.85 -12.27 22.69
C THR A 347 -30.25 -12.77 24.08
N THR A 348 -30.15 -14.07 24.37
CA THR A 348 -30.35 -14.66 25.68
C THR A 348 -29.21 -14.39 26.66
N ALA A 349 -28.07 -13.91 26.19
CA ALA A 349 -27.02 -13.39 27.06
C ALA A 349 -27.56 -12.12 27.74
N SER A 350 -27.69 -12.12 29.07
CA SER A 350 -28.27 -11.02 29.82
C SER A 350 -27.52 -9.72 29.56
N GLN A 351 -28.26 -8.72 29.10
CA GLN A 351 -27.75 -7.37 28.82
C GLN A 351 -27.06 -6.78 30.05
N GLY A 352 -25.88 -6.20 29.84
CA GLY A 352 -25.16 -5.49 30.89
C GLY A 352 -24.42 -6.38 31.89
N ASN A 353 -24.47 -7.70 31.75
CA ASN A 353 -23.71 -8.61 32.59
C ASN A 353 -22.34 -8.89 31.93
N LEU A 354 -21.30 -9.01 32.76
CA LEU A 354 -19.97 -9.42 32.32
C LEU A 354 -20.03 -10.84 31.73
N ALA A 355 -19.48 -11.01 30.56
CA ALA A 355 -19.16 -12.29 29.94
C ALA A 355 -17.66 -12.55 30.07
N TYR A 356 -17.28 -13.81 30.16
CA TYR A 356 -15.90 -14.22 30.36
C TYR A 356 -15.45 -15.15 29.22
N ASP A 357 -14.40 -14.75 28.50
CA ASP A 357 -13.77 -15.54 27.44
C ASP A 357 -12.60 -16.33 28.02
N ARG A 358 -12.63 -17.64 27.87
CA ARG A 358 -11.56 -18.54 28.29
C ARG A 358 -10.82 -19.10 27.07
N TRP A 359 -9.53 -18.84 27.01
CA TRP A 359 -8.64 -19.25 25.92
C TRP A 359 -7.83 -20.47 26.32
N PHE A 360 -7.77 -21.51 25.46
CA PHE A 360 -7.11 -22.78 25.74
C PHE A 360 -6.70 -23.50 24.46
N SER A 361 -5.89 -24.55 24.58
CA SER A 361 -5.52 -25.45 23.47
C SER A 361 -5.41 -26.91 23.93
N GLY A 362 -5.13 -27.78 22.98
CA GLY A 362 -4.85 -29.20 23.18
C GLY A 362 -6.07 -30.12 23.12
N ASN A 363 -7.18 -29.75 23.74
CA ASN A 363 -8.42 -30.51 23.69
C ASN A 363 -9.60 -29.59 23.46
N VAL A 364 -10.60 -30.04 22.71
CA VAL A 364 -11.89 -29.33 22.53
C VAL A 364 -12.73 -29.30 23.80
N ASP A 365 -12.53 -30.28 24.70
CA ASP A 365 -13.13 -30.24 26.04
C ASP A 365 -12.31 -29.31 26.95
N PRO A 366 -12.89 -28.15 27.39
CA PRO A 366 -12.19 -27.19 28.22
C PRO A 366 -11.69 -27.75 29.56
N ALA A 367 -12.29 -28.85 30.05
CA ALA A 367 -11.87 -29.50 31.29
C ALA A 367 -10.59 -30.30 31.15
N LEU A 368 -10.27 -30.78 29.94
CA LEU A 368 -9.08 -31.54 29.61
C LEU A 368 -8.02 -30.72 28.89
N ALA A 369 -8.32 -29.46 28.60
CA ALA A 369 -7.48 -28.53 27.83
C ALA A 369 -6.49 -27.79 28.73
N THR A 370 -5.45 -27.24 28.10
CA THR A 370 -4.50 -26.33 28.76
C THR A 370 -5.02 -24.90 28.67
N PRO A 371 -5.45 -24.26 29.78
CA PRO A 371 -5.93 -22.89 29.78
C PRO A 371 -4.74 -21.90 29.75
N TYR A 372 -4.89 -20.79 29.01
CA TYR A 372 -3.89 -19.73 28.92
C TYR A 372 -4.35 -18.42 29.51
N HIS A 373 -5.60 -18.04 29.26
CA HIS A 373 -6.11 -16.74 29.67
C HIS A 373 -7.62 -16.79 29.89
N THR A 374 -8.09 -15.99 30.83
CA THR A 374 -9.52 -15.67 31.01
C THR A 374 -9.66 -14.16 31.03
N GLY A 375 -10.35 -13.61 30.03
CA GLY A 375 -10.69 -12.21 29.92
C GLY A 375 -12.14 -11.95 30.31
N SER A 376 -12.54 -10.70 30.27
CA SER A 376 -13.93 -10.30 30.43
C SER A 376 -14.31 -9.20 29.45
N PHE A 377 -15.57 -9.16 29.06
CA PHE A 377 -16.17 -8.10 28.25
C PHE A 377 -17.64 -7.94 28.61
N THR A 378 -18.21 -6.76 28.28
CA THR A 378 -19.62 -6.46 28.54
C THR A 378 -20.35 -6.41 27.19
N PRO A 379 -21.24 -7.40 26.91
CA PRO A 379 -22.04 -7.37 25.70
C PRO A 379 -23.06 -6.22 25.73
N LYS A 380 -23.15 -5.51 24.58
CA LYS A 380 -24.10 -4.41 24.34
C LYS A 380 -25.17 -4.86 23.37
N THR A 381 -26.35 -4.26 23.44
CA THR A 381 -27.38 -4.41 22.40
C THR A 381 -27.28 -3.30 21.39
N PHE A 382 -27.69 -3.58 20.15
CA PHE A 382 -27.90 -2.50 19.17
C PHE A 382 -29.04 -1.61 19.72
N ASP A 383 -28.75 -0.33 19.84
CA ASP A 383 -29.73 0.68 20.17
C ASP A 383 -30.44 1.12 18.88
N SER A 384 -31.75 0.85 18.81
CA SER A 384 -32.58 1.22 17.67
C SER A 384 -33.13 2.66 17.76
N ASP A 385 -32.95 3.30 18.90
CA ASP A 385 -33.51 4.63 19.19
C ASP A 385 -32.56 5.78 18.79
N HIS A 386 -31.50 5.48 18.07
CA HIS A 386 -30.63 6.52 17.55
C HIS A 386 -31.37 7.41 16.55
N VAL A 387 -31.75 8.56 17.03
CA VAL A 387 -32.14 9.70 16.19
C VAL A 387 -30.99 9.96 15.20
N PHE A 388 -31.32 10.18 13.93
CA PHE A 388 -30.40 10.49 12.84
C PHE A 388 -29.63 11.82 13.09
N LEU A 389 -28.84 11.86 14.14
CA LEU A 389 -27.86 12.92 14.34
C LEU A 389 -26.58 12.49 13.61
N ILE A 390 -26.09 13.33 12.72
CA ILE A 390 -24.74 13.14 12.16
C ILE A 390 -23.78 13.30 13.33
N PRO A 391 -23.13 12.23 13.82
CA PRO A 391 -22.25 12.32 14.96
C PRO A 391 -21.03 13.15 14.59
N ARG A 392 -20.70 14.15 15.40
CA ARG A 392 -19.47 14.91 15.29
C ARG A 392 -18.51 14.43 16.35
N TYR A 393 -17.27 14.25 15.96
CA TYR A 393 -16.23 13.75 16.87
C TYR A 393 -15.19 14.82 17.15
N VAL A 394 -14.54 14.70 18.29
CA VAL A 394 -13.30 15.39 18.66
C VAL A 394 -12.26 14.32 18.86
N THR A 395 -11.18 14.41 18.11
CA THR A 395 -10.10 13.43 18.12
C THR A 395 -8.84 14.04 18.71
N THR A 396 -8.13 13.28 19.53
CA THR A 396 -6.84 13.67 20.12
C THR A 396 -5.88 12.50 20.04
N VAL A 397 -4.64 12.75 19.60
CA VAL A 397 -3.56 11.76 19.70
C VAL A 397 -2.90 11.91 21.07
N THR A 398 -3.07 10.90 21.92
CA THR A 398 -2.75 11.02 23.37
C THR A 398 -1.26 10.93 23.68
N ASN A 399 -0.48 10.30 22.81
CA ASN A 399 0.94 10.04 23.00
C ASN A 399 1.82 10.60 21.88
N LEU A 400 1.32 11.64 21.19
CA LEU A 400 2.12 12.33 20.17
C LEU A 400 3.30 13.05 20.83
N GLN A 401 4.48 12.88 20.26
CA GLN A 401 5.69 13.63 20.61
C GLN A 401 5.98 14.67 19.53
N ASP A 402 6.69 15.72 19.87
CA ASP A 402 7.07 16.76 18.91
C ASP A 402 8.11 16.25 17.90
N GLU A 403 8.92 15.24 18.28
CA GLU A 403 10.04 14.74 17.49
C GLU A 403 10.21 13.22 17.63
N TYR A 404 10.57 12.57 16.51
CA TYR A 404 10.88 11.14 16.43
C TYR A 404 12.17 10.93 15.64
N TYR A 405 12.87 9.81 15.89
CA TYR A 405 13.99 9.39 15.05
C TYR A 405 13.51 8.65 13.79
N ASN A 406 14.30 8.71 12.73
CA ASN A 406 13.94 8.11 11.45
C ASN A 406 13.89 6.56 11.44
N ASP A 407 14.46 5.90 12.45
CA ASP A 407 14.43 4.44 12.62
C ASP A 407 13.33 3.95 13.58
N ASP A 408 12.57 4.87 14.18
CA ASP A 408 11.49 4.54 15.10
C ASP A 408 10.30 3.90 14.39
N ILE A 409 9.68 2.91 15.05
CA ILE A 409 8.32 2.44 14.77
C ILE A 409 7.47 2.78 15.98
N THR A 410 6.56 3.74 15.81
CA THR A 410 5.81 4.30 16.93
C THR A 410 4.34 3.95 16.84
N ARG A 411 3.77 3.42 17.94
CA ARG A 411 2.33 3.27 18.09
C ARG A 411 1.71 4.56 18.57
N LEU A 412 0.91 5.19 17.72
CA LEU A 412 0.13 6.37 18.05
C LEU A 412 -1.28 5.97 18.46
N ARG A 413 -1.73 6.50 19.62
CA ARG A 413 -3.04 6.20 20.19
C ARG A 413 -3.97 7.40 20.10
N LEU A 414 -5.20 7.14 19.68
CA LEU A 414 -6.24 8.15 19.57
C LEU A 414 -7.25 7.98 20.71
N PHE A 415 -7.64 9.12 21.25
CA PHE A 415 -8.84 9.25 22.04
C PHE A 415 -9.87 10.02 21.22
N THR A 416 -11.04 9.42 21.01
CA THR A 416 -12.13 9.99 20.22
C THR A 416 -13.39 10.04 21.06
N ARG A 417 -14.08 11.19 21.09
CA ARG A 417 -15.35 11.35 21.77
C ARG A 417 -16.34 12.12 20.91
N LEU A 418 -17.63 11.93 21.19
CA LEU A 418 -18.65 12.78 20.59
C LEU A 418 -18.45 14.23 21.01
N LYS A 419 -18.57 15.16 20.05
CA LYS A 419 -18.40 16.60 20.29
C LYS A 419 -19.47 17.14 21.24
N ASP A 420 -20.70 16.66 21.08
CA ASP A 420 -21.87 17.11 21.84
C ASP A 420 -22.11 16.24 23.08
N TRP A 421 -21.12 15.41 23.48
CA TRP A 421 -21.19 14.62 24.68
C TRP A 421 -21.27 15.53 25.92
N SER A 422 -22.33 15.34 26.71
CA SER A 422 -22.57 16.06 27.95
C SER A 422 -22.45 15.09 29.12
N PRO A 423 -21.43 15.23 29.99
CA PRO A 423 -21.24 14.35 31.11
C PRO A 423 -22.40 14.54 32.12
N THR A 424 -22.97 13.44 32.60
CA THR A 424 -23.89 13.46 33.71
C THR A 424 -23.15 13.56 35.05
N ILE A 425 -23.84 13.89 36.14
CA ILE A 425 -23.24 13.87 37.47
C ILE A 425 -22.66 12.50 37.81
N TYR A 426 -23.27 11.43 37.33
CA TYR A 426 -22.81 10.06 37.53
C TYR A 426 -21.49 9.80 36.78
N THR A 427 -21.39 10.16 35.49
CA THR A 427 -20.17 9.98 34.70
C THR A 427 -19.01 10.84 35.22
N VAL A 428 -19.27 12.04 35.70
CA VAL A 428 -18.27 12.89 36.39
C VAL A 428 -17.80 12.27 37.69
N ALA A 429 -18.71 11.70 38.47
CA ALA A 429 -18.39 11.04 39.74
C ALA A 429 -17.61 9.74 39.56
N SER A 430 -17.91 8.95 38.54
CA SER A 430 -17.20 7.71 38.23
C SER A 430 -15.86 7.95 37.51
N ARG A 431 -15.60 9.17 37.05
CA ARG A 431 -14.42 9.52 36.22
C ARG A 431 -14.31 8.68 34.94
N GLU A 432 -15.39 8.10 34.50
CA GLU A 432 -15.44 7.38 33.23
C GLU A 432 -15.48 8.39 32.08
N ILE A 433 -14.51 8.29 31.21
CA ILE A 433 -14.43 9.08 29.98
C ILE A 433 -14.87 8.16 28.86
N GLU A 434 -15.96 8.53 28.20
CA GLU A 434 -16.48 7.75 27.08
C GLU A 434 -15.56 7.90 25.87
N ASN A 435 -14.95 6.80 25.45
CA ASN A 435 -14.17 6.71 24.20
C ASN A 435 -15.06 6.09 23.12
N SER A 436 -15.24 6.81 22.01
CA SER A 436 -16.03 6.34 20.88
C SER A 436 -15.15 5.56 19.92
N PHE A 437 -15.58 4.36 19.56
CA PHE A 437 -14.91 3.50 18.58
C PHE A 437 -15.47 3.80 17.19
N ILE A 438 -14.59 4.14 16.25
CA ILE A 438 -14.94 4.36 14.85
C ILE A 438 -14.52 3.12 14.08
N GLU A 439 -15.49 2.42 13.50
CA GLU A 439 -15.29 1.13 12.82
C GLU A 439 -14.37 1.26 11.61
N ASP A 440 -14.60 2.25 10.78
CA ASP A 440 -13.81 2.54 9.61
C ASP A 440 -13.22 3.95 9.69
N ALA A 441 -12.04 4.03 10.29
CA ALA A 441 -11.24 5.23 10.43
C ALA A 441 -9.88 5.03 9.76
N TYR A 442 -9.40 6.07 9.11
CA TYR A 442 -8.17 6.06 8.31
C TYR A 442 -7.31 7.25 8.68
N TYR A 443 -6.00 7.12 8.49
CA TYR A 443 -5.07 8.22 8.66
C TYR A 443 -4.33 8.52 7.35
N LYS A 444 -3.84 9.75 7.20
CA LYS A 444 -2.82 10.12 6.21
C LYS A 444 -1.69 10.88 6.87
N VAL A 445 -0.52 10.82 6.25
CA VAL A 445 0.65 11.62 6.65
C VAL A 445 1.12 12.41 5.45
N TYR A 446 1.24 13.72 5.62
CA TYR A 446 1.78 14.59 4.58
C TYR A 446 2.93 15.45 5.12
N ARG A 447 3.83 15.83 4.22
CA ARG A 447 4.93 16.73 4.55
C ARG A 447 4.41 18.17 4.56
N GLU A 448 4.67 18.90 5.64
CA GLU A 448 4.07 20.22 5.86
C GLU A 448 4.61 21.30 4.90
N PHE A 449 5.86 21.15 4.46
CA PHE A 449 6.54 22.15 3.62
C PHE A 449 5.92 22.30 2.22
N ASP A 450 5.57 21.19 1.57
CA ASP A 450 5.09 21.16 0.19
C ASP A 450 3.73 20.45 0.03
N GLU A 451 3.10 20.11 1.15
CA GLU A 451 1.80 19.41 1.22
C GLU A 451 1.77 18.07 0.46
N VAL A 452 2.94 17.45 0.21
CA VAL A 452 3.01 16.16 -0.45
C VAL A 452 2.52 15.06 0.48
N ASP A 453 1.51 14.32 0.05
CA ASP A 453 1.02 13.13 0.76
C ASP A 453 2.06 12.02 0.68
N VAL A 454 2.75 11.74 1.79
CA VAL A 454 3.73 10.66 1.91
C VAL A 454 3.03 9.32 2.08
N ILE A 455 1.99 9.30 2.90
CA ILE A 455 1.09 8.17 3.10
C ILE A 455 -0.32 8.69 2.82
N THR A 456 -0.92 8.24 1.74
CA THR A 456 -2.28 8.63 1.32
C THR A 456 -3.34 7.87 2.13
N TYR A 457 -4.58 8.37 2.17
CA TYR A 457 -5.68 7.60 2.74
C TYR A 457 -5.89 6.28 1.99
N GLY A 458 -5.82 5.17 2.70
CA GLY A 458 -6.07 3.83 2.18
C GLY A 458 -7.55 3.47 2.28
N THR A 459 -8.42 4.16 1.55
CA THR A 459 -9.86 3.88 1.52
C THR A 459 -10.25 2.86 0.44
N GLY A 460 -9.27 2.37 -0.33
CA GLY A 460 -9.44 1.34 -1.34
C GLY A 460 -9.56 -0.07 -0.75
N SER A 461 -9.41 -1.07 -1.62
CA SER A 461 -9.47 -2.49 -1.22
C SER A 461 -8.36 -2.91 -0.26
N ASP A 462 -7.21 -2.27 -0.34
CA ASP A 462 -6.02 -2.54 0.47
C ASP A 462 -6.11 -2.03 1.92
N LYS A 463 -6.96 -1.05 2.19
CA LYS A 463 -7.23 -0.47 3.53
C LYS A 463 -5.98 -0.20 4.39
N HIS A 464 -4.88 0.14 3.74
CA HIS A 464 -3.54 0.18 4.35
C HIS A 464 -3.34 1.23 5.44
N THR A 465 -4.21 2.22 5.57
CA THR A 465 -4.18 3.22 6.66
C THR A 465 -5.38 3.11 7.60
N ARG A 466 -6.09 1.98 7.56
CA ARG A 466 -7.20 1.75 8.49
C ARG A 466 -6.68 1.63 9.93
N LEU A 467 -7.33 2.31 10.86
CA LEU A 467 -6.98 2.26 12.28
C LEU A 467 -7.35 0.92 12.90
N SER A 468 -6.52 0.47 13.80
CA SER A 468 -6.83 -0.59 14.76
C SER A 468 -7.49 0.00 15.99
N TYR A 469 -8.22 -0.80 16.76
CA TYR A 469 -8.71 -0.41 18.08
C TYR A 469 -8.66 -1.57 19.08
N ASP A 470 -8.49 -1.21 20.34
CA ASP A 470 -8.55 -2.10 21.51
C ASP A 470 -9.38 -1.44 22.62
N THR A 471 -9.43 -2.02 23.81
CA THR A 471 -10.15 -1.46 24.97
C THR A 471 -9.69 -0.04 25.35
N SER A 472 -8.51 0.38 24.96
CA SER A 472 -7.93 1.69 25.26
C SER A 472 -8.22 2.75 24.19
N GLY A 473 -8.84 2.37 23.07
CA GLY A 473 -9.15 3.26 21.96
C GLY A 473 -8.52 2.85 20.64
N SER A 474 -8.62 3.73 19.66
CA SER A 474 -8.04 3.51 18.35
C SER A 474 -6.53 3.73 18.35
N TYR A 475 -5.81 3.05 17.46
CA TYR A 475 -4.36 3.20 17.32
C TYR A 475 -3.88 2.80 15.91
N PHE A 476 -2.67 3.22 15.56
CA PHE A 476 -1.94 2.75 14.39
C PHE A 476 -0.44 2.76 14.65
N ASP A 477 0.29 1.94 13.92
CA ASP A 477 1.74 1.89 13.99
C ASP A 477 2.33 2.66 12.79
N LEU A 478 3.06 3.74 13.05
CA LEU A 478 3.74 4.56 12.05
C LEU A 478 5.23 4.24 12.04
N ASP A 479 5.74 3.87 10.86
CA ASP A 479 7.16 3.64 10.63
C ASP A 479 7.81 4.91 10.12
N MET A 480 8.67 5.52 10.92
CA MET A 480 9.35 6.77 10.58
C MET A 480 10.35 6.62 9.42
N ARG A 481 10.77 5.39 9.07
CA ARG A 481 11.63 5.11 7.89
C ARG A 481 10.95 5.44 6.56
N LEU A 482 9.61 5.55 6.55
CA LEU A 482 8.86 6.03 5.39
C LEU A 482 8.98 7.54 5.21
N LEU A 483 9.48 8.25 6.23
CA LEU A 483 9.56 9.69 6.31
C LEU A 483 11.02 10.16 6.18
N GLU A 484 11.22 11.26 5.48
CA GLU A 484 12.54 11.87 5.31
C GLU A 484 12.91 12.66 6.58
N PRO A 485 14.12 12.46 7.13
CA PRO A 485 14.55 13.23 8.29
C PRO A 485 14.68 14.72 7.98
N ARG A 486 14.64 15.55 9.02
CA ARG A 486 14.76 17.01 9.01
C ARG A 486 13.51 17.78 8.57
N TYR A 487 12.42 17.11 8.20
CA TYR A 487 11.16 17.75 7.85
C TYR A 487 10.10 17.60 8.94
N SER A 488 9.12 18.51 8.86
CA SER A 488 7.91 18.45 9.67
C SER A 488 6.79 17.78 8.87
N TYR A 489 6.02 16.96 9.55
CA TYR A 489 4.92 16.20 9.02
C TYR A 489 3.64 16.48 9.79
N ALA A 490 2.53 16.24 9.15
CA ALA A 490 1.24 16.36 9.78
C ALA A 490 0.38 15.11 9.49
N ILE A 491 -0.38 14.71 10.50
CA ILE A 491 -1.33 13.61 10.43
C ILE A 491 -2.73 14.18 10.39
N LYS A 492 -3.57 13.65 9.52
CA LYS A 492 -5.02 13.87 9.47
C LYS A 492 -5.76 12.55 9.51
N PHE A 493 -7.01 12.61 9.97
CA PHE A 493 -7.89 11.45 10.07
C PHE A 493 -9.12 11.60 9.18
N LEU A 494 -9.58 10.48 8.64
CA LEU A 494 -10.76 10.36 7.79
C LEU A 494 -11.66 9.27 8.37
N TYR A 495 -12.91 9.60 8.67
CA TYR A 495 -13.88 8.67 9.24
C TYR A 495 -14.98 8.36 8.23
N TYR A 496 -15.37 7.08 8.15
CA TYR A 496 -16.53 6.68 7.39
C TYR A 496 -17.75 6.67 8.29
N ILE A 497 -18.63 7.65 8.10
CA ILE A 497 -19.78 7.90 8.96
C ILE A 497 -21.02 8.02 8.08
N ASN A 498 -22.09 7.28 8.40
CA ASN A 498 -23.37 7.34 7.69
C ASN A 498 -23.27 7.23 6.16
N GLY A 499 -22.34 6.39 5.66
CA GLY A 499 -22.17 6.16 4.23
C GLY A 499 -21.28 7.18 3.52
N ALA A 500 -20.65 8.11 4.23
CA ALA A 500 -19.75 9.11 3.67
C ALA A 500 -18.41 9.16 4.40
N TYR A 501 -17.36 9.54 3.65
CA TYR A 501 -16.05 9.82 4.21
C TYR A 501 -15.98 11.28 4.66
N GLU A 502 -15.65 11.51 5.93
CA GLU A 502 -15.53 12.84 6.54
C GLU A 502 -14.12 13.04 7.10
N GLU A 503 -13.35 13.98 6.51
CA GLU A 503 -12.04 14.37 7.04
C GLU A 503 -12.22 15.18 8.32
N GLN A 504 -11.51 14.78 9.37
CA GLN A 504 -11.57 15.47 10.66
C GLN A 504 -10.76 16.76 10.62
N PRO A 505 -11.21 17.82 11.31
CA PRO A 505 -10.58 19.14 11.23
C PRO A 505 -9.24 19.24 11.97
N GLU A 506 -8.97 18.31 12.90
CA GLU A 506 -7.76 18.33 13.71
C GLU A 506 -6.53 17.91 12.90
N ILE A 507 -5.42 18.62 13.08
CA ILE A 507 -4.13 18.37 12.45
C ILE A 507 -3.08 18.15 13.54
N PHE A 508 -2.36 17.03 13.45
CA PHE A 508 -1.36 16.65 14.43
C PHE A 508 0.03 16.70 13.81
N LYS A 509 0.90 17.57 14.34
CA LYS A 509 2.20 17.86 13.76
C LYS A 509 3.33 17.24 14.58
N PHE A 510 4.37 16.78 13.88
CA PHE A 510 5.59 16.24 14.46
C PHE A 510 6.77 16.43 13.49
N ARG A 511 7.98 16.24 13.98
CA ARG A 511 9.21 16.32 13.19
C ARG A 511 9.97 15.01 13.23
N VAL A 512 10.64 14.67 12.13
CA VAL A 512 11.55 13.52 12.05
C VAL A 512 12.99 14.00 12.09
N LYS A 513 13.80 13.40 12.98
CA LYS A 513 15.24 13.59 13.13
C LYS A 513 16.03 12.44 12.51
N GLU A 514 17.32 12.69 12.26
CA GLU A 514 18.29 11.64 11.90
C GLU A 514 18.62 10.74 13.08
#